data_803e926313db4ce5656fe22d2bb0d16a
#
_entry.id   803e926313db4ce5656fe22d2bb0d16a
#
_cell.length_a   1.000
_cell.length_b   1.000
_cell.length_c   1.000
_cell.angle_alpha   90.00
_cell.angle_beta   90.00
_cell.angle_gamma   90.00
#
_symmetry.space_group_name_H-M   'P 1'
#
loop_
_entity.id
_entity.type
_entity.pdbx_description
1 polymer ?
#
loop_
_entity_poly.entity_id
_entity_poly.type
_entity_poly.pdbx_seq_one_letter_code
_entity_poly.pdbx_strand_id
1 'polypeptide(L)'
;MRRVTLGATGIETSALGFGASSLGSRVDAAAGGRALAAALDAGVTWIDLAPVYGAGKAEEIAGQAIRGRRDEVQICTKVGLKLAGGVGGGLRATVMPIARRIMGKLGPLQGALRRAAPKANAKLALTPELIKGSLEDSLRRLGTDRIEVFALHGPSREEMARDDIRRALEDVIASGKTRTVSVAGDIAAAEAALGVGAPYGVVQMPVAAPGDDDPATPLARARGVGIVTHSIMGEKLARLSARAAAEPDFRKAACEIAGTQDAEAAVAHLLMARAFARNPEGVVLVSMLSSRSLSRNRAAAEADPSALSDRLAALGL
;
A
#
# COMPACT_ATOMS: atom_id res chain seq x y z
N MET A 1 -12.28 14.21 -5.67
CA MET A 1 -11.04 13.49 -5.30
C MET A 1 -9.85 14.18 -5.97
N ARG A 2 -8.82 14.57 -5.19
CA ARG A 2 -7.60 15.20 -5.72
C ARG A 2 -6.86 14.22 -6.65
N ARG A 3 -6.41 14.74 -7.81
CA ARG A 3 -5.66 13.99 -8.82
C ARG A 3 -4.17 14.34 -8.73
N VAL A 4 -3.33 13.39 -9.09
CA VAL A 4 -1.87 13.53 -9.16
C VAL A 4 -1.35 12.81 -10.41
N THR A 5 -0.21 13.29 -10.93
CA THR A 5 0.56 12.60 -11.96
C THR A 5 1.79 11.99 -11.32
N LEU A 6 1.99 10.67 -11.46
CA LEU A 6 3.09 9.95 -10.84
C LEU A 6 4.42 10.22 -11.57
N GLY A 7 5.18 11.20 -11.09
CA GLY A 7 6.47 11.57 -11.66
C GLY A 7 6.38 11.81 -13.16
N ALA A 8 7.40 11.36 -13.89
CA ALA A 8 7.47 11.48 -15.35
C ALA A 8 6.75 10.32 -16.10
N THR A 9 6.00 9.44 -15.40
CA THR A 9 5.35 8.27 -16.02
C THR A 9 4.14 8.64 -16.88
N GLY A 10 3.58 9.84 -16.71
CA GLY A 10 2.31 10.23 -17.32
C GLY A 10 1.09 9.45 -16.78
N ILE A 11 1.23 8.73 -15.67
CA ILE A 11 0.10 8.05 -15.01
C ILE A 11 -0.64 9.04 -14.15
N GLU A 12 -1.84 9.41 -14.58
CA GLU A 12 -2.76 10.24 -13.79
C GLU A 12 -3.66 9.38 -12.92
N THR A 13 -3.73 9.68 -11.62
CA THR A 13 -4.50 8.89 -10.67
C THR A 13 -5.02 9.72 -9.51
N SER A 14 -5.84 9.13 -8.63
CA SER A 14 -6.23 9.75 -7.37
C SER A 14 -5.05 9.78 -6.39
N ALA A 15 -4.89 10.87 -5.64
CA ALA A 15 -3.89 10.98 -4.58
C ALA A 15 -4.12 9.96 -3.44
N LEU A 16 -5.36 9.51 -3.25
CA LEU A 16 -5.73 8.43 -2.34
C LEU A 16 -5.76 7.11 -3.10
N GLY A 17 -5.03 6.10 -2.62
CA GLY A 17 -4.99 4.77 -3.20
C GLY A 17 -5.63 3.71 -2.31
N PHE A 18 -6.30 2.73 -2.92
CA PHE A 18 -6.90 1.58 -2.24
C PHE A 18 -5.85 0.49 -2.01
N GLY A 19 -5.41 0.32 -0.76
CA GLY A 19 -4.52 -0.76 -0.34
C GLY A 19 -5.29 -2.06 -0.12
N ALA A 20 -5.11 -3.04 -0.99
CA ALA A 20 -5.90 -4.27 -1.04
C ALA A 20 -5.36 -5.42 -0.17
N SER A 21 -4.38 -5.20 0.71
CA SER A 21 -3.72 -6.26 1.50
C SER A 21 -4.65 -7.06 2.42
N SER A 22 -5.84 -6.55 2.71
CA SER A 22 -6.86 -7.21 3.55
C SER A 22 -7.88 -8.02 2.75
N LEU A 23 -7.96 -7.83 1.41
CA LEU A 23 -8.91 -8.51 0.57
C LEU A 23 -8.59 -10.02 0.50
N GLY A 24 -9.62 -10.84 0.57
CA GLY A 24 -9.50 -12.31 0.53
C GLY A 24 -8.78 -12.93 1.73
N SER A 25 -8.40 -12.12 2.75
CA SER A 25 -7.73 -12.59 3.95
C SER A 25 -8.44 -12.18 5.25
N ARG A 26 -8.58 -10.89 5.51
CA ARG A 26 -9.29 -10.32 6.68
C ARG A 26 -10.74 -10.01 6.37
N VAL A 27 -11.05 -9.78 5.10
CA VAL A 27 -12.37 -9.45 4.58
C VAL A 27 -12.71 -10.48 3.50
N ASP A 28 -13.95 -10.97 3.54
CA ASP A 28 -14.45 -11.89 2.51
C ASP A 28 -14.59 -11.20 1.13
N ALA A 29 -14.76 -12.00 0.09
CA ALA A 29 -14.79 -11.50 -1.28
C ALA A 29 -15.95 -10.52 -1.53
N ALA A 30 -17.14 -10.80 -0.97
CA ALA A 30 -18.31 -9.97 -1.19
C ALA A 30 -18.17 -8.60 -0.50
N ALA A 31 -17.75 -8.58 0.77
CA ALA A 31 -17.51 -7.33 1.50
C ALA A 31 -16.35 -6.54 0.89
N GLY A 32 -15.27 -7.22 0.50
CA GLY A 32 -14.12 -6.60 -0.17
C GLY A 32 -14.47 -5.98 -1.51
N GLY A 33 -15.26 -6.69 -2.33
CA GLY A 33 -15.75 -6.20 -3.62
C GLY A 33 -16.63 -4.95 -3.46
N ARG A 34 -17.57 -4.96 -2.49
CA ARG A 34 -18.38 -3.78 -2.18
C ARG A 34 -17.56 -2.58 -1.72
N ALA A 35 -16.57 -2.82 -0.87
CA ALA A 35 -15.69 -1.75 -0.38
C ALA A 35 -14.86 -1.13 -1.52
N LEU A 36 -14.32 -1.96 -2.42
CA LEU A 36 -13.60 -1.48 -3.59
C LEU A 36 -14.51 -0.72 -4.56
N ALA A 37 -15.70 -1.24 -4.86
CA ALA A 37 -16.69 -0.56 -5.70
C ALA A 37 -17.05 0.83 -5.12
N ALA A 38 -17.34 0.91 -3.82
CA ALA A 38 -17.62 2.19 -3.14
C ALA A 38 -16.42 3.16 -3.19
N ALA A 39 -15.18 2.67 -3.13
CA ALA A 39 -14.01 3.50 -3.29
C ALA A 39 -13.87 4.05 -4.72
N LEU A 40 -14.12 3.21 -5.74
CA LEU A 40 -14.15 3.64 -7.13
C LEU A 40 -15.22 4.70 -7.39
N ASP A 41 -16.43 4.50 -6.86
CA ASP A 41 -17.54 5.45 -6.97
C ASP A 41 -17.24 6.79 -6.25
N ALA A 42 -16.39 6.75 -5.23
CA ALA A 42 -15.88 7.95 -4.55
C ALA A 42 -14.71 8.62 -5.29
N GLY A 43 -14.29 8.10 -6.45
CA GLY A 43 -13.22 8.65 -7.30
C GLY A 43 -11.81 8.21 -6.89
N VAL A 44 -11.65 7.14 -6.09
CA VAL A 44 -10.37 6.49 -5.85
C VAL A 44 -10.05 5.62 -7.07
N THR A 45 -8.99 5.94 -7.79
CA THR A 45 -8.65 5.24 -9.03
C THR A 45 -7.41 4.36 -8.94
N TRP A 46 -6.54 4.56 -7.93
CA TRP A 46 -5.38 3.69 -7.69
C TRP A 46 -5.75 2.48 -6.87
N ILE A 47 -5.43 1.27 -7.35
CA ILE A 47 -5.63 -0.01 -6.67
C ILE A 47 -4.27 -0.70 -6.51
N ASP A 48 -3.85 -0.92 -5.26
CA ASP A 48 -2.59 -1.58 -4.93
C ASP A 48 -2.81 -3.04 -4.50
N LEU A 49 -2.32 -3.95 -5.29
CA LEU A 49 -2.49 -5.40 -5.19
C LEU A 49 -1.15 -6.13 -5.03
N ALA A 50 -1.20 -7.41 -4.75
CA ALA A 50 -0.09 -8.35 -4.87
C ALA A 50 -0.61 -9.80 -4.88
N PRO A 51 0.05 -10.75 -5.56
CA PRO A 51 -0.31 -12.17 -5.55
C PRO A 51 -0.36 -12.80 -4.15
N VAL A 52 0.46 -12.29 -3.23
CA VAL A 52 0.49 -12.74 -1.84
C VAL A 52 -0.75 -12.30 -1.03
N TYR A 53 -1.50 -11.29 -1.48
CA TYR A 53 -2.70 -10.80 -0.79
C TYR A 53 -3.86 -11.79 -0.97
N GLY A 54 -4.27 -12.41 0.13
CA GLY A 54 -5.30 -13.43 0.11
C GLY A 54 -4.99 -14.63 -0.80
N ALA A 55 -3.70 -14.92 -1.08
CA ALA A 55 -3.26 -15.97 -2.01
C ALA A 55 -3.83 -15.79 -3.44
N GLY A 56 -3.77 -14.58 -3.97
CA GLY A 56 -4.30 -14.21 -5.28
C GLY A 56 -5.77 -13.76 -5.27
N LYS A 57 -6.53 -14.03 -4.20
CA LYS A 57 -7.94 -13.63 -4.11
C LYS A 57 -8.15 -12.13 -4.19
N ALA A 58 -7.18 -11.33 -3.72
CA ALA A 58 -7.29 -9.88 -3.83
C ALA A 58 -7.33 -9.41 -5.29
N GLU A 59 -6.53 -10.03 -6.17
CA GLU A 59 -6.53 -9.73 -7.61
C GLU A 59 -7.83 -10.21 -8.27
N GLU A 60 -8.36 -11.39 -7.91
CA GLU A 60 -9.66 -11.89 -8.42
C GLU A 60 -10.82 -10.97 -8.02
N ILE A 61 -10.86 -10.51 -6.75
CA ILE A 61 -11.86 -9.58 -6.25
C ILE A 61 -11.78 -8.25 -6.99
N ALA A 62 -10.55 -7.72 -7.17
CA ALA A 62 -10.33 -6.49 -7.91
C ALA A 62 -10.76 -6.65 -9.38
N GLY A 63 -10.39 -7.76 -10.04
CA GLY A 63 -10.78 -8.05 -11.41
C GLY A 63 -12.30 -8.08 -11.61
N GLN A 64 -13.05 -8.62 -10.63
CA GLN A 64 -14.51 -8.59 -10.66
C GLN A 64 -15.07 -7.17 -10.48
N ALA A 65 -14.50 -6.39 -9.57
CA ALA A 65 -14.97 -5.03 -9.25
C ALA A 65 -14.72 -4.03 -10.37
N ILE A 66 -13.65 -4.21 -11.17
CA ILE A 66 -13.28 -3.31 -12.28
C ILE A 66 -13.89 -3.75 -13.63
N ARG A 67 -14.68 -4.82 -13.66
CA ARG A 67 -15.30 -5.28 -14.90
C ARG A 67 -16.20 -4.19 -15.49
N GLY A 68 -15.92 -3.82 -16.75
CA GLY A 68 -16.60 -2.71 -17.43
C GLY A 68 -16.09 -1.30 -17.03
N ARG A 69 -15.10 -1.23 -16.12
CA ARG A 69 -14.51 0.04 -15.63
C ARG A 69 -12.98 0.05 -15.69
N ARG A 70 -12.37 -0.85 -16.48
CA ARG A 70 -10.91 -1.03 -16.52
C ARG A 70 -10.16 0.26 -16.83
N ASP A 71 -10.70 1.08 -17.71
CA ASP A 71 -10.07 2.34 -18.15
C ASP A 71 -10.17 3.47 -17.12
N GLU A 72 -11.01 3.30 -16.08
CA GLU A 72 -11.15 4.27 -15.00
C GLU A 72 -10.09 4.10 -13.91
N VAL A 73 -9.35 2.97 -13.90
CA VAL A 73 -8.48 2.59 -12.78
C VAL A 73 -7.03 2.44 -13.19
N GLN A 74 -6.13 2.68 -12.23
CA GLN A 74 -4.71 2.43 -12.31
C GLN A 74 -4.36 1.31 -11.32
N ILE A 75 -3.80 0.23 -11.84
CA ILE A 75 -3.50 -0.98 -11.07
C ILE A 75 -1.99 -1.11 -10.87
N CYS A 76 -1.59 -1.32 -9.62
CA CYS A 76 -0.28 -1.80 -9.25
C CYS A 76 -0.41 -3.22 -8.70
N THR A 77 0.35 -4.18 -9.25
CA THR A 77 0.57 -5.49 -8.63
C THR A 77 2.04 -5.82 -8.57
N LYS A 78 2.41 -6.95 -7.94
CA LYS A 78 3.79 -7.16 -7.50
C LYS A 78 4.28 -8.59 -7.74
N VAL A 79 5.61 -8.79 -7.69
CA VAL A 79 6.28 -10.09 -7.68
C VAL A 79 7.40 -10.13 -6.64
N GLY A 80 7.69 -11.28 -6.06
CA GLY A 80 8.83 -11.47 -5.14
C GLY A 80 8.47 -12.04 -3.77
N LEU A 81 7.17 -12.07 -3.41
CA LEU A 81 6.73 -12.69 -2.15
C LEU A 81 5.71 -13.81 -2.42
N LYS A 82 5.77 -14.85 -1.56
CA LYS A 82 4.75 -15.90 -1.46
C LYS A 82 4.30 -16.07 -0.02
N LEU A 83 3.13 -16.68 0.19
CA LEU A 83 2.71 -17.06 1.54
C LEU A 83 3.66 -18.14 2.09
N ALA A 84 4.19 -17.92 3.29
CA ALA A 84 4.96 -18.93 4.00
C ALA A 84 4.04 -20.11 4.36
N GLY A 85 4.33 -21.31 3.84
CA GLY A 85 3.54 -22.52 4.04
C GLY A 85 2.85 -23.01 2.77
N GLY A 86 3.55 -22.94 1.65
CA GLY A 86 3.11 -23.47 0.36
C GLY A 86 2.75 -24.95 0.40
N VAL A 87 1.77 -25.31 -0.45
CA VAL A 87 1.17 -26.62 -0.70
C VAL A 87 0.18 -27.09 0.38
N GLY A 88 -1.13 -26.95 0.11
CA GLY A 88 -2.23 -27.43 0.95
C GLY A 88 -3.34 -26.42 1.21
N GLY A 89 -3.73 -25.62 0.21
CA GLY A 89 -4.76 -24.58 0.36
C GLY A 89 -6.16 -25.06 0.80
N GLY A 90 -6.46 -26.36 0.69
CA GLY A 90 -7.77 -26.91 1.02
C GLY A 90 -8.05 -27.01 2.52
N LEU A 91 -7.15 -27.60 3.30
CA LEU A 91 -7.40 -27.89 4.73
C LEU A 91 -7.22 -26.65 5.64
N ARG A 92 -6.28 -25.74 5.32
CA ARG A 92 -6.09 -24.51 6.09
C ARG A 92 -7.19 -23.48 5.89
N ALA A 93 -7.77 -23.41 4.70
CA ALA A 93 -8.89 -22.50 4.42
C ALA A 93 -10.13 -22.85 5.26
N THR A 94 -10.31 -24.12 5.60
CA THR A 94 -11.48 -24.60 6.37
C THR A 94 -11.26 -24.50 7.89
N VAL A 95 -10.02 -24.65 8.39
CA VAL A 95 -9.71 -24.67 9.83
C VAL A 95 -9.40 -23.28 10.39
N MET A 96 -8.83 -22.37 9.60
CA MET A 96 -8.47 -21.01 10.04
C MET A 96 -9.64 -20.14 10.54
N PRO A 97 -10.85 -20.18 9.96
CA PRO A 97 -11.98 -19.41 10.50
C PRO A 97 -12.41 -19.89 11.89
N ILE A 98 -12.36 -21.22 12.14
CA ILE A 98 -12.72 -21.83 13.42
C ILE A 98 -11.68 -21.53 14.49
N ALA A 99 -10.40 -21.62 14.15
CA ALA A 99 -9.30 -21.26 15.05
C ALA A 99 -9.33 -19.78 15.44
N ARG A 100 -9.68 -18.85 14.50
CA ARG A 100 -9.85 -17.42 14.78
C ARG A 100 -11.01 -17.14 15.74
N ARG A 101 -12.11 -17.88 15.64
CA ARG A 101 -13.28 -17.72 16.52
C ARG A 101 -13.01 -18.15 17.94
N ILE A 102 -12.13 -19.16 18.13
CA ILE A 102 -11.68 -19.65 19.44
C ILE A 102 -10.60 -18.72 20.02
N MET A 103 -9.68 -18.23 19.21
CA MET A 103 -8.60 -17.32 19.64
C MET A 103 -9.10 -15.92 20.03
N GLY A 104 -10.25 -15.48 19.53
CA GLY A 104 -10.87 -14.20 19.92
C GLY A 104 -11.26 -14.09 21.41
N LYS A 105 -11.21 -15.20 22.16
CA LYS A 105 -11.53 -15.26 23.60
C LYS A 105 -10.32 -15.30 24.54
N LEU A 106 -9.09 -15.28 24.00
CA LEU A 106 -7.83 -15.41 24.77
C LEU A 106 -7.08 -14.06 24.83
N GLY A 107 -7.56 -13.13 25.65
CA GLY A 107 -7.06 -11.75 25.78
C GLY A 107 -5.52 -11.57 25.83
N PRO A 108 -4.83 -11.67 26.99
CA PRO A 108 -3.42 -11.24 27.07
C PRO A 108 -2.41 -12.14 26.33
N LEU A 109 -2.77 -13.38 25.98
CA LEU A 109 -1.88 -14.31 25.27
C LEU A 109 -1.77 -14.00 23.77
N GLN A 110 -2.65 -13.15 23.19
CA GLN A 110 -2.64 -12.77 21.76
C GLN A 110 -1.36 -12.05 21.34
N GLY A 111 -0.79 -11.24 22.23
CA GLY A 111 0.42 -10.48 21.94
C GLY A 111 1.68 -11.36 21.77
N ALA A 112 1.78 -12.42 22.56
CA ALA A 112 2.89 -13.37 22.50
C ALA A 112 2.76 -14.31 21.28
N LEU A 113 1.55 -14.81 21.01
CA LEU A 113 1.28 -15.65 19.82
C LEU A 113 1.45 -14.89 18.49
N ARG A 114 1.12 -13.60 18.44
CA ARG A 114 1.37 -12.77 17.22
C ARG A 114 2.86 -12.56 16.97
N ARG A 115 3.72 -12.52 17.99
CA ARG A 115 5.18 -12.43 17.85
C ARG A 115 5.81 -13.77 17.47
N ALA A 116 5.19 -14.89 17.86
CA ALA A 116 5.64 -16.24 17.53
C ALA A 116 5.08 -16.79 16.21
N ALA A 117 4.11 -16.08 15.58
CA ALA A 117 3.60 -16.48 14.26
C ALA A 117 4.73 -16.37 13.22
N PRO A 118 5.01 -17.44 12.43
CA PRO A 118 6.00 -17.35 11.36
C PRO A 118 5.62 -16.19 10.43
N LYS A 119 6.66 -15.46 9.94
CA LYS A 119 6.47 -14.36 8.97
C LYS A 119 5.52 -14.87 7.89
N ALA A 120 4.38 -14.20 7.75
CA ALA A 120 3.28 -14.67 6.90
C ALA A 120 3.66 -14.76 5.41
N ASN A 121 4.79 -14.16 5.02
CA ASN A 121 5.29 -14.11 3.66
C ASN A 121 6.75 -14.58 3.61
N ALA A 122 7.08 -15.39 2.62
CA ALA A 122 8.43 -15.80 2.29
C ALA A 122 8.90 -15.09 1.01
N LYS A 123 10.15 -14.66 1.00
CA LYS A 123 10.77 -14.08 -0.19
C LYS A 123 11.02 -15.16 -1.23
N LEU A 124 10.73 -14.85 -2.50
CA LEU A 124 11.09 -15.64 -3.66
C LEU A 124 12.40 -15.08 -4.24
N ALA A 125 13.30 -15.95 -4.66
CA ALA A 125 14.43 -15.53 -5.47
C ALA A 125 13.91 -15.01 -6.81
N LEU A 126 14.26 -13.77 -7.15
CA LEU A 126 13.85 -13.17 -8.40
C LEU A 126 14.62 -13.81 -9.57
N THR A 127 13.87 -14.23 -10.59
CA THR A 127 14.41 -14.66 -11.90
C THR A 127 13.59 -14.04 -13.02
N PRO A 128 14.14 -13.94 -14.24
CA PRO A 128 13.39 -13.46 -15.40
C PRO A 128 12.08 -14.21 -15.64
N GLU A 129 12.08 -15.53 -15.47
CA GLU A 129 10.91 -16.40 -15.66
C GLU A 129 9.86 -16.11 -14.59
N LEU A 130 10.26 -15.94 -13.32
CA LEU A 130 9.34 -15.60 -12.24
C LEU A 130 8.70 -14.23 -12.48
N ILE A 131 9.46 -13.24 -12.93
CA ILE A 131 8.96 -11.89 -13.23
C ILE A 131 7.90 -11.95 -14.33
N LYS A 132 8.24 -12.55 -15.46
CA LYS A 132 7.32 -12.67 -16.61
C LYS A 132 6.10 -13.54 -16.27
N GLY A 133 6.30 -14.70 -15.67
CA GLY A 133 5.21 -15.61 -15.29
C GLY A 133 4.27 -15.01 -14.25
N SER A 134 4.80 -14.28 -13.26
CA SER A 134 3.96 -13.63 -12.24
C SER A 134 3.09 -12.52 -12.82
N LEU A 135 3.58 -11.76 -13.81
CA LEU A 135 2.78 -10.76 -14.51
C LEU A 135 1.61 -11.42 -15.25
N GLU A 136 1.87 -12.49 -16.03
CA GLU A 136 0.84 -13.21 -16.76
C GLU A 136 -0.23 -13.80 -15.82
N ASP A 137 0.20 -14.37 -14.70
CA ASP A 137 -0.70 -14.90 -13.68
C ASP A 137 -1.57 -13.82 -13.04
N SER A 138 -1.01 -12.63 -12.79
CA SER A 138 -1.74 -11.49 -12.25
C SER A 138 -2.76 -10.96 -13.25
N LEU A 139 -2.38 -10.79 -14.52
CA LEU A 139 -3.29 -10.36 -15.59
C LEU A 139 -4.47 -11.32 -15.74
N ARG A 140 -4.21 -12.65 -15.68
CA ARG A 140 -5.26 -13.67 -15.75
C ARG A 140 -6.23 -13.58 -14.56
N ARG A 141 -5.73 -13.42 -13.31
CA ARG A 141 -6.59 -13.27 -12.12
C ARG A 141 -7.39 -11.97 -12.14
N LEU A 142 -6.81 -10.89 -12.65
CA LEU A 142 -7.47 -9.61 -12.84
C LEU A 142 -8.47 -9.58 -13.99
N GLY A 143 -8.34 -10.51 -14.95
CA GLY A 143 -9.17 -10.53 -16.16
C GLY A 143 -8.92 -9.30 -17.06
N THR A 144 -7.67 -8.85 -17.18
CA THR A 144 -7.25 -7.70 -17.99
C THR A 144 -5.98 -8.03 -18.76
N ASP A 145 -5.73 -7.32 -19.82
CA ASP A 145 -4.55 -7.44 -20.69
C ASP A 145 -3.37 -6.55 -20.24
N ARG A 146 -3.61 -5.60 -19.34
CA ARG A 146 -2.61 -4.61 -18.91
C ARG A 146 -2.79 -4.18 -17.45
N ILE A 147 -1.71 -3.68 -16.88
CA ILE A 147 -1.67 -2.93 -15.62
C ILE A 147 -0.83 -1.66 -15.81
N GLU A 148 -0.90 -0.72 -14.88
CA GLU A 148 -0.11 0.49 -14.97
C GLU A 148 1.26 0.33 -14.35
N VAL A 149 1.37 -0.36 -13.21
CA VAL A 149 2.65 -0.54 -12.50
C VAL A 149 2.85 -1.99 -12.08
N PHE A 150 3.99 -2.56 -12.43
CA PHE A 150 4.43 -3.86 -11.95
C PHE A 150 5.63 -3.72 -11.02
N ALA A 151 5.50 -4.13 -9.75
CA ALA A 151 6.49 -3.87 -8.73
C ALA A 151 7.27 -5.11 -8.29
N LEU A 152 8.58 -4.96 -8.05
CA LEU A 152 9.35 -5.91 -7.25
C LEU A 152 8.98 -5.74 -5.78
N HIS A 153 8.58 -6.80 -5.09
CA HIS A 153 8.09 -6.78 -3.72
C HIS A 153 9.18 -7.18 -2.73
N GLY A 154 9.80 -6.19 -2.08
CA GLY A 154 10.91 -6.37 -1.15
C GLY A 154 12.17 -6.92 -1.79
N PRO A 155 12.61 -6.40 -2.96
CA PRO A 155 13.87 -6.83 -3.55
C PRO A 155 15.06 -6.41 -2.70
N SER A 156 16.17 -7.15 -2.77
CA SER A 156 17.43 -6.69 -2.22
C SER A 156 18.16 -5.77 -3.21
N ARG A 157 19.16 -5.02 -2.71
CA ARG A 157 20.01 -4.18 -3.56
C ARG A 157 20.73 -4.99 -4.64
N GLU A 158 21.21 -6.18 -4.27
CA GLU A 158 21.89 -7.09 -5.17
C GLU A 158 20.95 -7.59 -6.28
N GLU A 159 19.72 -7.94 -5.95
CA GLU A 159 18.72 -8.35 -6.94
C GLU A 159 18.42 -7.21 -7.93
N MET A 160 18.27 -5.98 -7.44
CA MET A 160 18.02 -4.81 -8.29
C MET A 160 19.20 -4.45 -9.21
N ALA A 161 20.44 -4.75 -8.79
CA ALA A 161 21.64 -4.50 -9.56
C ALA A 161 21.92 -5.57 -10.64
N ARG A 162 21.15 -6.67 -10.67
CA ARG A 162 21.33 -7.75 -11.64
C ARG A 162 20.82 -7.34 -13.01
N ASP A 163 21.67 -7.51 -14.03
CA ASP A 163 21.34 -7.22 -15.44
C ASP A 163 20.21 -8.08 -16.00
N ASP A 164 20.13 -9.37 -15.61
CA ASP A 164 19.05 -10.25 -16.08
C ASP A 164 17.67 -9.81 -15.52
N ILE A 165 17.61 -9.35 -14.27
CA ILE A 165 16.40 -8.79 -13.68
C ILE A 165 16.01 -7.49 -14.38
N ARG A 166 16.97 -6.58 -14.60
CA ARG A 166 16.74 -5.32 -15.31
C ARG A 166 16.17 -5.58 -16.70
N ARG A 167 16.79 -6.47 -17.49
CA ARG A 167 16.29 -6.85 -18.83
C ARG A 167 14.89 -7.45 -18.78
N ALA A 168 14.60 -8.32 -17.80
CA ALA A 168 13.26 -8.88 -17.64
C ALA A 168 12.19 -7.80 -17.36
N LEU A 169 12.54 -6.77 -16.59
CA LEU A 169 11.66 -5.62 -16.34
C LEU A 169 11.48 -4.74 -17.59
N GLU A 170 12.54 -4.52 -18.37
CA GLU A 170 12.46 -3.83 -19.66
C GLU A 170 11.59 -4.60 -20.67
N ASP A 171 11.72 -5.93 -20.72
CA ASP A 171 10.90 -6.81 -21.57
C ASP A 171 9.41 -6.74 -21.20
N VAL A 172 9.05 -6.71 -19.92
CA VAL A 172 7.63 -6.61 -19.54
C VAL A 172 7.04 -5.23 -19.85
N ILE A 173 7.84 -4.16 -19.80
CA ILE A 173 7.43 -2.84 -20.30
C ILE A 173 7.24 -2.89 -21.82
N ALA A 174 8.24 -3.40 -22.55
CA ALA A 174 8.21 -3.48 -24.00
C ALA A 174 7.05 -4.33 -24.55
N SER A 175 6.57 -5.31 -23.75
CA SER A 175 5.40 -6.12 -24.10
C SER A 175 4.08 -5.34 -24.10
N GLY A 176 4.06 -4.10 -23.57
CA GLY A 176 2.86 -3.29 -23.41
C GLY A 176 1.93 -3.72 -22.26
N LYS A 177 2.26 -4.78 -21.53
CA LYS A 177 1.46 -5.33 -20.43
C LYS A 177 1.56 -4.52 -19.14
N THR A 178 2.62 -3.73 -19.00
CA THR A 178 2.74 -2.72 -17.93
C THR A 178 3.30 -1.42 -18.50
N ARG A 179 2.84 -0.30 -17.97
CA ARG A 179 3.31 1.01 -18.41
C ARG A 179 4.70 1.34 -17.83
N THR A 180 4.92 0.94 -16.58
CA THR A 180 6.19 1.12 -15.88
C THR A 180 6.38 0.06 -14.80
N VAL A 181 7.59 0.01 -14.25
CA VAL A 181 7.93 -0.87 -13.14
C VAL A 181 8.30 -0.09 -11.89
N SER A 182 8.22 -0.76 -10.74
CA SER A 182 8.42 -0.16 -9.44
C SER A 182 9.19 -1.08 -8.50
N VAL A 183 9.71 -0.50 -7.43
CA VAL A 183 10.15 -1.22 -6.23
C VAL A 183 9.16 -0.92 -5.11
N ALA A 184 8.65 -1.96 -4.44
CA ALA A 184 7.81 -1.87 -3.26
C ALA A 184 8.57 -2.48 -2.07
N GLY A 185 9.07 -1.64 -1.16
CA GLY A 185 9.92 -2.06 -0.06
C GLY A 185 9.98 -1.04 1.07
N ASP A 186 11.09 -1.01 1.79
CA ASP A 186 11.42 0.04 2.75
C ASP A 186 12.09 1.26 2.06
N ILE A 187 12.42 2.28 2.83
CA ILE A 187 13.08 3.50 2.31
C ILE A 187 14.45 3.15 1.69
N ALA A 188 15.20 2.23 2.29
CA ALA A 188 16.50 1.82 1.78
C ALA A 188 16.39 1.09 0.42
N ALA A 189 15.36 0.27 0.23
CA ALA A 189 15.08 -0.37 -1.06
C ALA A 189 14.69 0.66 -2.13
N ALA A 190 13.90 1.68 -1.78
CA ALA A 190 13.55 2.78 -2.68
C ALA A 190 14.80 3.60 -3.06
N GLU A 191 15.64 3.96 -2.10
CA GLU A 191 16.91 4.65 -2.34
C GLU A 191 17.85 3.84 -3.25
N ALA A 192 17.97 2.53 -2.99
CA ALA A 192 18.78 1.65 -3.81
C ALA A 192 18.27 1.55 -5.26
N ALA A 193 16.94 1.45 -5.46
CA ALA A 193 16.32 1.47 -6.79
C ALA A 193 16.61 2.77 -7.54
N LEU A 194 16.51 3.89 -6.86
CA LEU A 194 16.86 5.19 -7.40
C LEU A 194 18.36 5.25 -7.75
N GLY A 195 19.23 4.61 -6.96
CA GLY A 195 20.66 4.56 -7.21
C GLY A 195 21.06 3.78 -8.47
N VAL A 196 20.38 2.68 -8.76
CA VAL A 196 20.65 1.87 -9.97
C VAL A 196 20.00 2.44 -11.24
N GLY A 197 19.07 3.40 -11.10
CA GLY A 197 18.46 4.11 -12.22
C GLY A 197 17.29 3.38 -12.89
N ALA A 198 17.09 3.60 -14.20
CA ALA A 198 16.06 2.94 -14.98
C ALA A 198 16.13 1.40 -14.84
N PRO A 199 14.98 0.67 -14.91
CA PRO A 199 13.69 1.13 -15.48
C PRO A 199 12.63 1.62 -14.47
N TYR A 200 12.97 1.88 -13.23
CA TYR A 200 11.98 2.18 -12.19
C TYR A 200 11.38 3.59 -12.34
N GLY A 201 10.14 3.66 -12.84
CA GLY A 201 9.41 4.93 -12.94
C GLY A 201 8.63 5.29 -11.68
N VAL A 202 8.48 4.33 -10.74
CA VAL A 202 7.77 4.53 -9.46
C VAL A 202 8.54 3.83 -8.34
N VAL A 203 8.55 4.41 -7.14
CA VAL A 203 8.96 3.76 -5.89
C VAL A 203 7.79 3.73 -4.91
N GLN A 204 7.63 2.59 -4.22
CA GLN A 204 6.61 2.40 -3.21
C GLN A 204 7.26 2.10 -1.86
N MET A 205 7.09 3.00 -0.88
CA MET A 205 7.81 2.95 0.39
C MET A 205 6.93 3.43 1.56
N PRO A 206 7.28 3.11 2.82
CA PRO A 206 6.55 3.63 3.97
C PRO A 206 6.74 5.14 4.09
N VAL A 207 5.75 5.84 4.66
CA VAL A 207 5.97 7.20 5.15
C VAL A 207 6.99 7.13 6.30
N ALA A 208 8.09 7.88 6.22
CA ALA A 208 9.06 7.97 7.30
C ALA A 208 8.39 8.41 8.61
N ALA A 209 8.80 7.87 9.75
CA ALA A 209 8.29 8.35 11.04
C ALA A 209 8.81 9.76 11.34
N PRO A 210 8.19 10.52 12.26
CA PRO A 210 8.74 11.80 12.69
C PRO A 210 10.15 11.61 13.26
N GLY A 211 11.12 12.39 12.74
CA GLY A 211 12.52 12.29 13.11
C GLY A 211 13.33 11.22 12.37
N ASP A 212 12.69 10.34 11.60
CA ASP A 212 13.41 9.37 10.76
C ASP A 212 13.93 10.06 9.49
N ASP A 213 15.09 9.59 9.03
CA ASP A 213 15.68 10.01 7.77
C ASP A 213 14.88 9.45 6.57
N ASP A 214 14.76 10.25 5.51
CA ASP A 214 14.07 9.90 4.27
C ASP A 214 14.85 10.45 3.06
N PRO A 215 15.96 9.82 2.71
CA PRO A 215 16.76 10.24 1.57
C PRO A 215 16.10 9.90 0.23
N ALA A 216 15.15 8.95 0.20
CA ALA A 216 14.52 8.48 -1.03
C ALA A 216 13.53 9.51 -1.62
N THR A 217 12.77 10.21 -0.78
CA THR A 217 11.76 11.18 -1.26
C THR A 217 12.38 12.33 -2.10
N PRO A 218 13.39 13.09 -1.63
CA PRO A 218 13.98 14.15 -2.42
C PRO A 218 14.68 13.62 -3.66
N LEU A 219 15.32 12.45 -3.58
CA LEU A 219 15.98 11.82 -4.71
C LEU A 219 14.98 11.37 -5.80
N ALA A 220 13.85 10.79 -5.42
CA ALA A 220 12.78 10.41 -6.35
C ALA A 220 12.23 11.65 -7.09
N ARG A 221 11.93 12.73 -6.35
CA ARG A 221 11.46 13.98 -6.95
C ARG A 221 12.46 14.57 -7.93
N ALA A 222 13.74 14.65 -7.55
CA ALA A 222 14.79 15.18 -8.41
C ALA A 222 14.96 14.39 -9.72
N ARG A 223 14.59 13.10 -9.71
CA ARG A 223 14.65 12.21 -10.89
C ARG A 223 13.33 12.06 -11.64
N GLY A 224 12.28 12.73 -11.22
CA GLY A 224 10.95 12.57 -11.80
C GLY A 224 10.33 11.20 -11.59
N VAL A 225 10.76 10.46 -10.56
CA VAL A 225 10.21 9.13 -10.21
C VAL A 225 8.98 9.33 -9.33
N GLY A 226 7.86 8.66 -9.67
CA GLY A 226 6.63 8.72 -8.92
C GLY A 226 6.74 8.06 -7.55
N ILE A 227 6.05 8.60 -6.55
CA ILE A 227 6.10 8.09 -5.18
C ILE A 227 4.73 7.57 -4.77
N VAL A 228 4.70 6.32 -4.28
CA VAL A 228 3.53 5.71 -3.63
C VAL A 228 3.90 5.41 -2.18
N THR A 229 3.16 5.96 -1.22
CA THR A 229 3.45 5.76 0.20
C THR A 229 2.46 4.83 0.87
N HIS A 230 2.95 3.98 1.78
CA HIS A 230 2.16 3.01 2.54
C HIS A 230 2.51 3.00 4.04
N SER A 231 1.93 2.08 4.82
CA SER A 231 2.21 1.88 6.26
C SER A 231 2.02 3.14 7.11
N ILE A 232 0.97 3.90 6.82
CA ILE A 232 0.67 5.18 7.47
C ILE A 232 0.22 4.98 8.91
N MET A 233 -0.58 3.93 9.16
CA MET A 233 -1.14 3.56 10.46
C MET A 233 -0.22 2.55 11.19
N GLY A 234 -0.77 1.52 11.77
CA GLY A 234 -0.02 0.44 12.44
C GLY A 234 0.64 0.91 13.72
N GLU A 235 1.95 0.72 13.85
CA GLU A 235 2.72 1.10 15.04
C GLU A 235 2.72 2.61 15.30
N LYS A 236 2.67 3.42 14.23
CA LYS A 236 2.57 4.88 14.35
C LYS A 236 1.28 5.31 15.02
N LEU A 237 0.15 4.70 14.65
CA LEU A 237 -1.14 4.96 15.29
C LEU A 237 -1.09 4.58 16.77
N ALA A 238 -0.57 3.39 17.10
CA ALA A 238 -0.46 2.94 18.48
C ALA A 238 0.43 3.87 19.33
N ARG A 239 1.58 4.30 18.79
CA ARG A 239 2.50 5.22 19.48
C ARG A 239 1.87 6.59 19.73
N LEU A 240 1.24 7.17 18.73
CA LEU A 240 0.61 8.50 18.87
C LEU A 240 -0.68 8.43 19.71
N SER A 241 -1.43 7.32 19.67
CA SER A 241 -2.57 7.13 20.56
C SER A 241 -2.14 7.01 22.03
N ALA A 242 -1.02 6.33 22.31
CA ALA A 242 -0.42 6.28 23.65
C ALA A 242 0.04 7.68 24.09
N ARG A 243 0.64 8.46 23.19
CA ARG A 243 1.01 9.86 23.45
C ARG A 243 -0.21 10.73 23.78
N ALA A 244 -1.29 10.62 23.00
CA ALA A 244 -2.53 11.34 23.24
C ALA A 244 -3.22 10.95 24.58
N ALA A 245 -3.02 9.72 25.04
CA ALA A 245 -3.49 9.28 26.34
C ALA A 245 -2.65 9.86 27.51
N ALA A 246 -1.34 10.03 27.31
CA ALA A 246 -0.41 10.51 28.32
C ALA A 246 -0.28 12.05 28.37
N GLU A 247 -0.48 12.72 27.24
CA GLU A 247 -0.26 14.18 27.07
C GLU A 247 -1.58 14.89 26.74
N PRO A 248 -2.28 15.51 27.73
CA PRO A 248 -3.56 16.21 27.50
C PRO A 248 -3.47 17.33 26.46
N ASP A 249 -2.37 18.09 26.43
CA ASP A 249 -2.18 19.20 25.48
C ASP A 249 -2.02 18.67 24.05
N PHE A 250 -1.26 17.58 23.84
CA PHE A 250 -1.16 16.93 22.54
C PHE A 250 -2.54 16.42 22.08
N ARG A 251 -3.29 15.75 22.98
CA ARG A 251 -4.64 15.28 22.67
C ARG A 251 -5.56 16.41 22.27
N LYS A 252 -5.56 17.51 23.03
CA LYS A 252 -6.38 18.69 22.77
C LYS A 252 -6.05 19.27 21.38
N ALA A 253 -4.80 19.52 21.09
CA ALA A 253 -4.35 20.04 19.80
C ALA A 253 -4.68 19.08 18.64
N ALA A 254 -4.49 17.77 18.83
CA ALA A 254 -4.86 16.76 17.84
C ALA A 254 -6.37 16.80 17.52
N CYS A 255 -7.21 16.84 18.56
CA CYS A 255 -8.66 16.94 18.43
C CYS A 255 -9.12 18.23 17.73
N GLU A 256 -8.49 19.35 18.05
CA GLU A 256 -8.76 20.65 17.40
C GLU A 256 -8.39 20.64 15.92
N ILE A 257 -7.22 20.05 15.55
CA ILE A 257 -6.79 19.95 14.15
C ILE A 257 -7.74 19.05 13.36
N ALA A 258 -8.15 17.93 13.97
CA ALA A 258 -8.99 16.94 13.31
C ALA A 258 -10.50 17.28 13.35
N GLY A 259 -10.92 18.30 14.11
CA GLY A 259 -12.32 18.66 14.27
C GLY A 259 -13.17 17.55 14.93
N THR A 260 -12.59 16.79 15.88
CA THR A 260 -13.27 15.67 16.56
C THR A 260 -12.89 15.60 18.03
N GLN A 261 -13.77 15.04 18.86
CA GLN A 261 -13.48 14.75 20.27
C GLN A 261 -12.93 13.33 20.49
N ASP A 262 -12.97 12.47 19.47
CA ASP A 262 -12.42 11.13 19.50
C ASP A 262 -10.89 11.20 19.24
N ALA A 263 -10.11 10.96 20.30
CA ALA A 263 -8.65 11.05 20.24
C ALA A 263 -8.00 10.06 19.26
N GLU A 264 -8.54 8.84 19.12
CA GLU A 264 -8.02 7.86 18.16
C GLU A 264 -8.31 8.31 16.72
N ALA A 265 -9.52 8.82 16.46
CA ALA A 265 -9.87 9.38 15.18
C ALA A 265 -9.04 10.62 14.84
N ALA A 266 -8.76 11.47 15.84
CA ALA A 266 -7.89 12.63 15.69
C ALA A 266 -6.46 12.24 15.30
N VAL A 267 -5.85 11.30 16.01
CA VAL A 267 -4.51 10.78 15.70
C VAL A 267 -4.47 10.15 14.31
N ALA A 268 -5.48 9.37 13.95
CA ALA A 268 -5.56 8.79 12.60
C ALA A 268 -5.65 9.88 11.52
N HIS A 269 -6.38 10.97 11.78
CA HIS A 269 -6.45 12.12 10.88
C HIS A 269 -5.08 12.80 10.73
N LEU A 270 -4.35 13.06 11.83
CA LEU A 270 -3.01 13.65 11.78
C LEU A 270 -2.03 12.80 10.95
N LEU A 271 -2.05 11.47 11.13
CA LEU A 271 -1.21 10.58 10.34
C LEU A 271 -1.53 10.63 8.84
N MET A 272 -2.80 10.73 8.49
CA MET A 272 -3.22 10.89 7.10
C MET A 272 -2.79 12.25 6.53
N ALA A 273 -3.05 13.34 7.26
CA ALA A 273 -2.66 14.69 6.86
C ALA A 273 -1.14 14.76 6.62
N ARG A 274 -0.36 14.21 7.56
CA ARG A 274 1.10 14.12 7.43
C ARG A 274 1.53 13.31 6.20
N ALA A 275 0.88 12.20 5.92
CA ALA A 275 1.22 11.38 4.76
C ALA A 275 1.00 12.15 3.44
N PHE A 276 -0.10 12.90 3.33
CA PHE A 276 -0.35 13.75 2.17
C PHE A 276 0.58 14.96 2.10
N ALA A 277 0.95 15.57 3.23
CA ALA A 277 1.92 16.66 3.27
C ALA A 277 3.32 16.20 2.84
N ARG A 278 3.73 15.00 3.24
CA ARG A 278 5.02 14.40 2.83
C ARG A 278 5.04 13.92 1.39
N ASN A 279 3.88 13.58 0.82
CA ASN A 279 3.76 13.09 -0.56
C ASN A 279 2.62 13.81 -1.32
N PRO A 280 2.72 15.14 -1.54
CA PRO A 280 1.64 15.94 -2.13
C PRO A 280 1.37 15.60 -3.60
N GLU A 281 2.37 15.12 -4.33
CA GLU A 281 2.31 14.82 -5.77
C GLU A 281 2.22 13.30 -6.05
N GLY A 282 2.11 12.49 -5.01
CA GLY A 282 2.07 11.04 -5.15
C GLY A 282 0.80 10.41 -4.57
N VAL A 283 0.81 9.08 -4.51
CA VAL A 283 -0.29 8.28 -3.98
C VAL A 283 -0.04 7.89 -2.53
N VAL A 284 -1.06 8.04 -1.70
CA VAL A 284 -1.08 7.61 -0.30
C VAL A 284 -1.99 6.40 -0.17
N LEU A 285 -1.41 5.23 0.15
CA LEU A 285 -2.14 3.96 0.25
C LEU A 285 -2.72 3.73 1.63
N VAL A 286 -4.01 3.49 1.70
CA VAL A 286 -4.70 3.06 2.92
C VAL A 286 -5.75 2.01 2.64
N SER A 287 -6.06 1.21 3.66
CA SER A 287 -7.24 0.34 3.63
C SER A 287 -8.49 1.15 3.94
N MET A 288 -9.56 0.97 3.14
CA MET A 288 -10.84 1.65 3.31
C MET A 288 -11.99 0.66 3.12
N LEU A 289 -12.19 -0.20 4.14
CA LEU A 289 -13.11 -1.33 4.11
C LEU A 289 -14.51 -1.00 4.67
N SER A 290 -14.75 0.24 5.10
CA SER A 290 -16.03 0.75 5.56
C SER A 290 -16.31 2.14 5.02
N SER A 291 -17.60 2.52 4.95
CA SER A 291 -18.01 3.87 4.54
C SER A 291 -17.39 4.96 5.41
N ARG A 292 -17.28 4.73 6.73
CA ARG A 292 -16.63 5.66 7.67
C ARG A 292 -15.15 5.86 7.31
N SER A 293 -14.41 4.78 7.06
CA SER A 293 -12.97 4.89 6.69
C SER A 293 -12.79 5.53 5.32
N LEU A 294 -13.64 5.23 4.36
CA LEU A 294 -13.63 5.85 3.05
C LEU A 294 -13.87 7.36 3.13
N SER A 295 -14.92 7.79 3.83
CA SER A 295 -15.26 9.22 3.97
C SER A 295 -14.15 10.00 4.67
N ARG A 296 -13.60 9.47 5.76
CA ARG A 296 -12.48 10.08 6.49
C ARG A 296 -11.22 10.21 5.62
N ASN A 297 -10.85 9.14 4.94
CA ASN A 297 -9.63 9.11 4.11
C ASN A 297 -9.77 10.04 2.89
N ARG A 298 -10.98 10.10 2.32
CA ARG A 298 -11.30 11.03 1.24
C ARG A 298 -11.19 12.48 1.69
N ALA A 299 -11.79 12.84 2.83
CA ALA A 299 -11.67 14.19 3.39
C ALA A 299 -10.20 14.61 3.61
N ALA A 300 -9.37 13.71 4.14
CA ALA A 300 -7.94 13.97 4.30
C ALA A 300 -7.20 14.14 2.95
N ALA A 301 -7.60 13.41 1.90
CA ALA A 301 -7.00 13.52 0.58
C ALA A 301 -7.41 14.78 -0.19
N GLU A 302 -8.59 15.33 0.12
CA GLU A 302 -9.13 16.55 -0.49
C GLU A 302 -8.67 17.83 0.23
N ALA A 303 -8.18 17.71 1.47
CA ALA A 303 -7.59 18.82 2.20
C ALA A 303 -6.30 19.30 1.53
N ASP A 304 -6.01 20.61 1.66
CA ASP A 304 -4.74 21.18 1.20
C ASP A 304 -3.59 20.60 2.04
N PRO A 305 -2.62 19.87 1.44
CA PRO A 305 -1.51 19.28 2.18
C PRO A 305 -0.63 20.32 2.90
N SER A 306 -0.56 21.54 2.40
CA SER A 306 0.26 22.62 2.99
C SER A 306 -0.41 23.25 4.20
N ALA A 307 -1.73 23.32 4.24
CA ALA A 307 -2.51 24.03 5.27
C ALA A 307 -2.29 23.52 6.71
N LEU A 308 -1.85 22.28 6.86
CA LEU A 308 -1.62 21.64 8.16
C LEU A 308 -0.13 21.45 8.49
N SER A 309 0.79 21.74 7.56
CA SER A 309 2.22 21.46 7.74
C SER A 309 2.81 22.09 9.00
N ASP A 310 2.57 23.38 9.23
CA ASP A 310 3.09 24.09 10.41
C ASP A 310 2.48 23.55 11.72
N ARG A 311 1.18 23.24 11.70
CA ARG A 311 0.48 22.69 12.87
C ARG A 311 0.96 21.26 13.19
N LEU A 312 1.24 20.45 12.17
CA LEU A 312 1.83 19.12 12.33
C LEU A 312 3.27 19.23 12.88
N ALA A 313 4.08 20.14 12.32
CA ALA A 313 5.43 20.39 12.80
C ALA A 313 5.46 20.84 14.27
N ALA A 314 4.52 21.72 14.68
CA ALA A 314 4.38 22.13 16.08
C ALA A 314 4.05 20.97 17.03
N LEU A 315 3.45 19.88 16.53
CA LEU A 315 3.20 18.66 17.29
C LEU A 315 4.35 17.65 17.21
N GLY A 316 5.45 17.97 16.50
CA GLY A 316 6.56 17.05 16.25
C GLY A 316 6.21 15.94 15.24
N LEU A 317 5.37 16.23 14.26
CA LEU A 317 4.88 15.28 13.24
C LEU A 317 5.36 15.61 11.82
#